data_b93b1bb4c29477884e8b77f002204a14
#
_entry.id   b93b1bb4c29477884e8b77f002204a14
#
_cell.length_a   1.000
_cell.length_b   1.000
_cell.length_c   1.000
_cell.angle_alpha   90.00
_cell.angle_beta   90.00
_cell.angle_gamma   90.00
#
_symmetry.space_group_name_H-M   'P 1'
#
loop_
_entity.id
_entity.type
_entity.pdbx_description
1 polymer ?
#
loop_
_entity_poly.entity_id
_entity_poly.type
_entity_poly.pdbx_seq_one_letter_code
_entity_poly.pdbx_strand_id
1 'polypeptide(L)'
;MKIFHVKTLAMVAAALLLGACGASSSTGAAPTAPAAHTTVAEDRMAIEETLRRYVRGLDDADLDGYLATLTDDARFIAEEGSYEGKEAIRRYVEPVMKSRAERRAREGVAATATHHVVTNQAIEFLDADNAVVRAYWMYVVAHGAGKPMTVDLMGSSEDFLTRRDGRWLIRERRVAP
;
A
#
# COMPACT_ATOMS: atom_id res chain seq x y z
N MET A 1 7.73 49.31 14.32
CA MET A 1 8.71 49.94 15.24
C MET A 1 8.38 49.45 16.64
N LYS A 2 9.14 48.48 17.12
CA LYS A 2 9.49 48.21 18.52
C LYS A 2 10.38 46.96 18.56
N ILE A 3 11.63 47.27 18.87
CA ILE A 3 12.80 46.38 19.07
C ILE A 3 12.72 45.97 20.52
N PHE A 4 12.97 44.71 20.85
CA PHE A 4 13.38 44.26 22.17
C PHE A 4 14.48 43.20 22.06
N HIS A 5 15.48 43.55 22.42
CA HIS A 5 16.78 43.41 23.11
C HIS A 5 17.06 42.00 23.65
N VAL A 6 18.24 41.57 23.23
CA VAL A 6 19.17 40.55 23.72
C VAL A 6 19.40 40.62 25.24
N LYS A 7 19.50 39.47 25.89
CA LYS A 7 20.33 39.32 27.11
C LYS A 7 21.13 38.03 27.06
N THR A 8 22.38 38.23 26.79
CA THR A 8 23.51 37.33 27.05
C THR A 8 23.71 37.17 28.54
N LEU A 9 23.98 35.97 29.06
CA LEU A 9 24.68 35.80 30.31
C LEU A 9 25.62 34.59 30.28
N ALA A 10 26.77 34.85 30.83
CA ALA A 10 28.05 34.20 30.68
C ALA A 10 28.27 32.95 31.52
N MET A 11 29.17 32.12 31.03
CA MET A 11 30.22 31.29 31.63
C MET A 11 30.22 31.04 33.17
N VAL A 12 30.33 29.75 33.51
CA VAL A 12 31.28 29.30 34.54
C VAL A 12 31.94 28.00 34.10
N ALA A 13 33.27 28.07 33.99
CA ALA A 13 34.15 26.91 33.79
C ALA A 13 34.50 26.33 35.14
N ALA A 14 34.52 25.02 35.28
CA ALA A 14 35.25 24.32 36.32
C ALA A 14 35.90 23.07 35.73
N ALA A 15 37.23 23.05 35.78
CA ALA A 15 38.09 21.95 35.36
C ALA A 15 38.43 21.03 36.55
N LEU A 16 39.01 19.85 36.17
CA LEU A 16 39.75 18.86 36.98
C LEU A 16 38.90 17.65 37.40
N LEU A 17 39.27 16.38 37.15
CA LEU A 17 40.54 15.66 37.29
C LEU A 17 40.54 14.35 36.45
N LEU A 18 41.74 13.97 36.04
CA LEU A 18 42.09 12.70 35.41
C LEU A 18 41.77 11.47 36.27
N GLY A 19 41.15 10.45 35.63
CA GLY A 19 41.11 9.10 36.13
C GLY A 19 41.18 8.15 34.94
N ALA A 20 42.38 7.70 34.59
CA ALA A 20 42.60 6.66 33.62
C ALA A 20 42.26 5.31 34.24
N CYS A 21 41.14 4.71 33.83
CA CYS A 21 40.89 3.29 34.01
C CYS A 21 40.57 2.69 32.64
N GLY A 22 41.43 1.78 32.15
CA GLY A 22 41.26 1.04 30.94
C GLY A 22 39.96 0.20 31.00
N ALA A 23 39.01 0.52 30.14
CA ALA A 23 37.86 -0.30 29.93
C ALA A 23 38.03 -0.99 28.57
N SER A 24 38.21 -2.29 28.63
CA SER A 24 38.15 -3.21 27.49
C SER A 24 36.83 -2.99 26.77
N SER A 25 36.89 -2.53 25.51
CA SER A 25 35.72 -2.40 24.64
C SER A 25 35.27 -3.81 24.20
N SER A 26 34.41 -4.42 24.99
CA SER A 26 33.59 -5.51 24.47
C SER A 26 32.55 -4.89 23.55
N THR A 27 32.73 -5.06 22.24
CA THR A 27 31.71 -4.81 21.22
C THR A 27 30.58 -5.83 21.40
N GLY A 28 29.75 -5.64 22.39
CA GLY A 28 28.49 -6.35 22.53
C GLY A 28 27.56 -5.81 21.44
N ALA A 29 27.24 -6.64 20.46
CA ALA A 29 26.13 -6.36 19.53
C ALA A 29 24.90 -6.03 20.39
N ALA A 30 24.29 -4.86 20.15
CA ALA A 30 23.05 -4.51 20.82
C ALA A 30 22.02 -5.61 20.52
N PRO A 31 21.26 -6.09 21.53
CA PRO A 31 20.22 -7.07 21.29
C PRO A 31 19.24 -6.45 20.30
N THR A 32 19.09 -7.09 19.14
CA THR A 32 18.03 -6.74 18.19
C THR A 32 16.71 -6.90 18.94
N ALA A 33 15.99 -5.80 19.15
CA ALA A 33 14.69 -5.85 19.78
C ALA A 33 13.82 -6.85 18.98
N PRO A 34 13.10 -7.77 19.65
CA PRO A 34 12.20 -8.68 18.96
C PRO A 34 11.21 -7.82 18.17
N ALA A 35 11.00 -8.19 16.89
CA ALA A 35 10.01 -7.54 16.07
C ALA A 35 8.68 -7.55 16.84
N ALA A 36 8.09 -6.36 17.04
CA ALA A 36 6.82 -6.24 17.73
C ALA A 36 5.79 -7.10 16.98
N HIS A 37 5.26 -8.13 17.66
CA HIS A 37 4.18 -8.94 17.09
C HIS A 37 2.95 -8.04 16.98
N THR A 38 2.49 -7.79 15.76
CA THR A 38 1.22 -7.13 15.50
C THR A 38 0.07 -7.99 16.01
N THR A 39 -0.99 -7.36 16.47
CA THR A 39 -2.22 -8.08 16.83
C THR A 39 -2.96 -8.51 15.57
N VAL A 40 -3.83 -9.52 15.68
CA VAL A 40 -4.71 -9.94 14.56
C VAL A 40 -5.57 -8.78 14.05
N ALA A 41 -5.97 -7.86 14.93
CA ALA A 41 -6.74 -6.68 14.53
C ALA A 41 -5.90 -5.70 13.69
N GLU A 42 -4.66 -5.44 14.09
CA GLU A 42 -3.72 -4.60 13.32
C GLU A 42 -3.41 -5.23 11.97
N ASP A 43 -3.23 -6.54 11.92
CA ASP A 43 -3.01 -7.25 10.66
C ASP A 43 -4.22 -7.18 9.72
N ARG A 44 -5.44 -7.31 10.25
CA ARG A 44 -6.66 -7.10 9.46
C ARG A 44 -6.70 -5.69 8.86
N MET A 45 -6.46 -4.68 9.67
CA MET A 45 -6.44 -3.29 9.21
C MET A 45 -5.37 -3.06 8.13
N ALA A 46 -4.19 -3.65 8.27
CA ALA A 46 -3.11 -3.54 7.31
C ALA A 46 -3.42 -4.26 5.98
N ILE A 47 -4.07 -5.42 6.03
CA ILE A 47 -4.57 -6.14 4.86
C ILE A 47 -5.63 -5.32 4.13
N GLU A 48 -6.62 -4.80 4.86
CA GLU A 48 -7.68 -3.96 4.29
C GLU A 48 -7.11 -2.68 3.65
N GLU A 49 -6.10 -2.07 4.28
CA GLU A 49 -5.41 -0.90 3.71
C GLU A 49 -4.66 -1.25 2.43
N THR A 50 -4.00 -2.40 2.36
CA THR A 50 -3.33 -2.87 1.14
C THR A 50 -4.32 -3.03 0.00
N LEU A 51 -5.46 -3.70 0.24
CA LEU A 51 -6.51 -3.88 -0.76
C LEU A 51 -7.16 -2.56 -1.18
N ARG A 52 -7.36 -1.63 -0.24
CA ARG A 52 -7.87 -0.29 -0.53
C ARG A 52 -6.91 0.51 -1.42
N ARG A 53 -5.61 0.46 -1.12
CA ARG A 53 -4.59 1.10 -1.96
C ARG A 53 -4.50 0.49 -3.35
N TYR A 54 -4.61 -0.84 -3.46
CA TYR A 54 -4.69 -1.54 -4.72
C TYR A 54 -5.84 -1.01 -5.59
N VAL A 55 -7.04 -0.95 -5.05
CA VAL A 55 -8.24 -0.47 -5.76
C VAL A 55 -8.10 1.01 -6.14
N ARG A 56 -7.65 1.86 -5.22
CA ARG A 56 -7.43 3.28 -5.50
C ARG A 56 -6.38 3.51 -6.58
N GLY A 57 -5.30 2.75 -6.58
CA GLY A 57 -4.29 2.82 -7.63
C GLY A 57 -4.91 2.59 -9.02
N LEU A 58 -5.80 1.60 -9.13
CA LEU A 58 -6.55 1.35 -10.37
C LEU A 58 -7.48 2.51 -10.74
N ASP A 59 -8.27 2.99 -9.80
CA ASP A 59 -9.30 4.01 -10.04
C ASP A 59 -8.69 5.39 -10.34
N ASP A 60 -7.60 5.72 -9.67
CA ASP A 60 -6.90 6.99 -9.83
C ASP A 60 -5.83 6.98 -10.93
N ALA A 61 -5.60 5.82 -11.54
CA ALA A 61 -4.52 5.57 -12.50
C ALA A 61 -3.12 5.84 -11.91
N ASP A 62 -2.95 5.57 -10.62
CA ASP A 62 -1.67 5.62 -9.91
C ASP A 62 -0.96 4.27 -10.02
N LEU A 63 -0.21 4.11 -11.11
CA LEU A 63 0.48 2.85 -11.41
C LEU A 63 1.50 2.46 -10.33
N ASP A 64 2.25 3.43 -9.81
CA ASP A 64 3.28 3.16 -8.80
C ASP A 64 2.64 2.80 -7.45
N GLY A 65 1.59 3.50 -7.04
CA GLY A 65 0.80 3.17 -5.86
C GLY A 65 0.15 1.78 -5.97
N TYR A 66 -0.38 1.42 -7.13
CA TYR A 66 -0.91 0.09 -7.42
C TYR A 66 0.16 -0.99 -7.28
N LEU A 67 1.30 -0.83 -7.97
CA LEU A 67 2.39 -1.81 -7.96
C LEU A 67 3.07 -1.93 -6.60
N ALA A 68 3.05 -0.89 -5.77
CA ALA A 68 3.57 -0.92 -4.41
C ALA A 68 2.78 -1.83 -3.45
N THR A 69 1.57 -2.25 -3.83
CA THR A 69 0.75 -3.21 -3.08
C THR A 69 1.08 -4.66 -3.38
N LEU A 70 1.88 -4.93 -4.40
CA LEU A 70 2.21 -6.26 -4.88
C LEU A 70 3.60 -6.70 -4.41
N THR A 71 3.81 -8.01 -4.25
CA THR A 71 5.16 -8.57 -4.17
C THR A 71 5.84 -8.52 -5.54
N ASP A 72 7.18 -8.60 -5.60
CA ASP A 72 7.91 -8.54 -6.88
C ASP A 72 7.60 -9.75 -7.77
N ASP A 73 7.33 -10.91 -7.15
CA ASP A 73 6.93 -12.17 -7.78
C ASP A 73 5.40 -12.36 -7.85
N ALA A 74 4.62 -11.29 -7.70
CA ALA A 74 3.17 -11.37 -7.67
C ALA A 74 2.58 -12.00 -8.94
N ARG A 75 1.45 -12.69 -8.78
CA ARG A 75 0.68 -13.28 -9.88
C ARG A 75 -0.71 -12.64 -9.96
N PHE A 76 -1.12 -12.26 -11.16
CA PHE A 76 -2.48 -11.82 -11.44
C PHE A 76 -3.11 -12.80 -12.43
N ILE A 77 -4.24 -13.39 -12.06
CA ILE A 77 -4.94 -14.42 -12.83
C ILE A 77 -6.36 -13.93 -13.07
N ALA A 78 -6.73 -13.83 -14.33
CA ALA A 78 -8.04 -13.44 -14.82
C ALA A 78 -8.47 -14.36 -15.97
N GLU A 79 -9.69 -14.19 -16.45
CA GLU A 79 -10.20 -14.94 -17.60
C GLU A 79 -9.31 -14.76 -18.84
N GLU A 80 -8.78 -13.56 -19.03
CA GLU A 80 -7.93 -13.21 -20.18
C GLU A 80 -6.52 -13.82 -20.10
N GLY A 81 -6.10 -14.31 -18.94
CA GLY A 81 -4.78 -14.91 -18.78
C GLY A 81 -4.15 -14.80 -17.40
N SER A 82 -2.89 -15.19 -17.33
CA SER A 82 -2.05 -15.13 -16.13
C SER A 82 -0.82 -14.27 -16.39
N TYR A 83 -0.53 -13.37 -15.46
CA TYR A 83 0.59 -12.44 -15.51
C TYR A 83 1.47 -12.67 -14.29
N GLU A 84 2.73 -13.07 -14.53
CA GLU A 84 3.67 -13.45 -13.47
C GLU A 84 4.76 -12.40 -13.31
N GLY A 85 4.95 -11.95 -12.07
CA GLY A 85 5.87 -10.89 -11.68
C GLY A 85 5.30 -9.50 -11.90
N LYS A 86 5.71 -8.60 -11.04
CA LYS A 86 5.27 -7.18 -11.01
C LYS A 86 5.40 -6.50 -12.39
N GLU A 87 6.46 -6.82 -13.13
CA GLU A 87 6.70 -6.22 -14.44
C GLU A 87 5.73 -6.72 -15.54
N ALA A 88 5.33 -7.98 -15.49
CA ALA A 88 4.29 -8.50 -16.39
C ALA A 88 2.92 -7.87 -16.07
N ILE A 89 2.61 -7.72 -14.78
CA ILE A 89 1.40 -7.05 -14.32
C ILE A 89 1.42 -5.57 -14.74
N ARG A 90 2.56 -4.87 -14.62
CA ARG A 90 2.73 -3.50 -15.12
C ARG A 90 2.33 -3.39 -16.60
N ARG A 91 2.93 -4.21 -17.45
CA ARG A 91 2.64 -4.20 -18.90
C ARG A 91 1.17 -4.46 -19.23
N TYR A 92 0.49 -5.23 -18.41
CA TYR A 92 -0.94 -5.49 -18.58
C TYR A 92 -1.81 -4.29 -18.18
N VAL A 93 -1.56 -3.67 -17.01
CA VAL A 93 -2.44 -2.63 -16.48
C VAL A 93 -2.12 -1.22 -16.99
N GLU A 94 -0.85 -0.91 -17.29
CA GLU A 94 -0.40 0.43 -17.65
C GLU A 94 -1.13 1.03 -18.87
N PRO A 95 -1.37 0.29 -19.98
CA PRO A 95 -2.12 0.83 -21.13
C PRO A 95 -3.55 1.25 -20.76
N VAL A 96 -4.22 0.48 -19.91
CA VAL A 96 -5.58 0.79 -19.45
C VAL A 96 -5.58 2.02 -18.56
N MET A 97 -4.65 2.11 -17.60
CA MET A 97 -4.52 3.28 -16.73
C MET A 97 -4.20 4.55 -17.53
N LYS A 98 -3.28 4.47 -18.48
CA LYS A 98 -2.93 5.59 -19.37
C LYS A 98 -4.13 6.07 -20.16
N SER A 99 -4.87 5.17 -20.79
CA SER A 99 -6.10 5.50 -21.54
C SER A 99 -7.14 6.19 -20.67
N ARG A 100 -7.33 5.71 -19.42
CA ARG A 100 -8.24 6.35 -18.44
C ARG A 100 -7.76 7.75 -18.05
N ALA A 101 -6.48 7.92 -17.78
CA ALA A 101 -5.91 9.22 -17.43
C ALA A 101 -6.08 10.24 -18.57
N GLU A 102 -5.79 9.83 -19.81
CA GLU A 102 -5.98 10.65 -21.01
C GLU A 102 -7.44 11.03 -21.23
N ARG A 103 -8.37 10.10 -21.05
CA ARG A 103 -9.81 10.36 -21.14
C ARG A 103 -10.26 11.35 -20.06
N ARG A 104 -9.79 11.17 -18.82
CA ARG A 104 -10.06 12.07 -17.70
C ARG A 104 -9.56 13.49 -17.96
N ALA A 105 -8.38 13.63 -18.57
CA ALA A 105 -7.83 14.92 -18.94
C ALA A 105 -8.66 15.65 -20.02
N ARG A 106 -9.24 14.90 -20.98
CA ARG A 106 -10.07 15.50 -22.04
C ARG A 106 -11.50 15.80 -21.60
N GLU A 107 -12.12 14.94 -20.82
CA GLU A 107 -13.57 14.94 -20.57
C GLU A 107 -13.93 15.37 -19.14
N GLY A 108 -12.94 15.47 -18.25
CA GLY A 108 -13.11 15.78 -16.84
C GLY A 108 -13.48 14.56 -15.97
N VAL A 109 -13.23 14.68 -14.67
CA VAL A 109 -13.40 13.60 -13.69
C VAL A 109 -14.84 13.09 -13.64
N ALA A 110 -15.81 14.00 -13.54
CA ALA A 110 -17.22 13.63 -13.38
C ALA A 110 -17.79 12.83 -14.58
N ALA A 111 -17.25 13.07 -15.79
CA ALA A 111 -17.69 12.37 -16.99
C ALA A 111 -17.02 11.01 -17.18
N THR A 112 -15.92 10.75 -16.49
CA THR A 112 -15.04 9.59 -16.73
C THR A 112 -14.74 8.79 -15.46
N ALA A 113 -15.43 9.08 -14.35
CA ALA A 113 -15.22 8.40 -13.09
C ALA A 113 -15.41 6.88 -13.26
N THR A 114 -14.49 6.12 -12.71
CA THR A 114 -14.58 4.67 -12.60
C THR A 114 -14.28 4.28 -11.17
N HIS A 115 -15.04 3.33 -10.64
CA HIS A 115 -14.85 2.87 -9.26
C HIS A 115 -14.92 1.36 -9.20
N HIS A 116 -13.92 0.75 -8.58
CA HIS A 116 -14.01 -0.63 -8.15
C HIS A 116 -14.62 -0.66 -6.75
N VAL A 117 -15.84 -1.13 -6.63
CA VAL A 117 -16.51 -1.35 -5.35
C VAL A 117 -16.24 -2.78 -4.90
N VAL A 118 -15.50 -2.94 -3.81
CA VAL A 118 -15.20 -4.25 -3.21
C VAL A 118 -16.02 -4.42 -1.95
N THR A 119 -16.71 -5.54 -1.83
CA THR A 119 -17.66 -5.81 -0.74
C THR A 119 -17.58 -7.25 -0.27
N ASN A 120 -18.21 -7.52 0.89
CA ASN A 120 -18.29 -8.86 1.50
C ASN A 120 -16.90 -9.50 1.70
N GLN A 121 -15.93 -8.70 2.10
CA GLN A 121 -14.58 -9.19 2.34
C GLN A 121 -14.53 -10.17 3.51
N ALA A 122 -14.03 -11.38 3.27
CA ALA A 122 -13.74 -12.39 4.27
C ALA A 122 -12.23 -12.60 4.32
N ILE A 123 -11.61 -12.27 5.46
CA ILE A 123 -10.16 -12.43 5.70
C ILE A 123 -9.94 -13.67 6.54
N GLU A 124 -9.17 -14.61 6.01
CA GLU A 124 -8.72 -15.83 6.65
C GLU A 124 -7.20 -15.83 6.78
N PHE A 125 -6.69 -15.91 8.01
CA PHE A 125 -5.25 -16.05 8.26
C PHE A 125 -4.87 -17.53 8.12
N LEU A 126 -3.93 -17.82 7.24
CA LEU A 126 -3.38 -19.17 7.04
C LEU A 126 -2.28 -19.47 8.07
N ASP A 127 -1.50 -18.45 8.41
CA ASP A 127 -0.49 -18.42 9.45
C ASP A 127 -0.17 -16.96 9.85
N ALA A 128 0.94 -16.74 10.57
CA ALA A 128 1.33 -15.40 11.04
C ALA A 128 1.67 -14.41 9.91
N ASP A 129 2.08 -14.91 8.74
CA ASP A 129 2.59 -14.10 7.64
C ASP A 129 1.83 -14.30 6.33
N ASN A 130 0.78 -15.13 6.32
CA ASN A 130 -0.01 -15.42 5.13
C ASN A 130 -1.50 -15.36 5.44
N ALA A 131 -2.24 -14.72 4.53
CA ALA A 131 -3.68 -14.60 4.60
C ALA A 131 -4.31 -14.74 3.21
N VAL A 132 -5.57 -15.14 3.16
CA VAL A 132 -6.40 -15.08 1.97
C VAL A 132 -7.62 -14.19 2.22
N VAL A 133 -7.96 -13.37 1.24
CA VAL A 133 -9.15 -12.52 1.26
C VAL A 133 -10.03 -12.89 0.09
N ARG A 134 -11.29 -13.21 0.38
CA ARG A 134 -12.32 -13.45 -0.63
C ARG A 134 -13.30 -12.29 -0.59
N ALA A 135 -13.67 -11.79 -1.78
CA ALA A 135 -14.55 -10.63 -1.91
C ALA A 135 -15.41 -10.71 -3.17
N TYR A 136 -16.48 -9.93 -3.20
CA TYR A 136 -17.13 -9.56 -4.46
C TYR A 136 -16.67 -8.17 -4.89
N TRP A 137 -16.63 -7.98 -6.21
CA TRP A 137 -16.27 -6.68 -6.78
C TRP A 137 -17.26 -6.27 -7.87
N MET A 138 -17.41 -4.96 -8.02
CA MET A 138 -18.18 -4.34 -9.09
C MET A 138 -17.33 -3.24 -9.72
N TYR A 139 -17.38 -3.15 -11.03
CA TYR A 139 -16.81 -2.05 -11.80
C TYR A 139 -17.91 -1.08 -12.20
N VAL A 140 -17.89 0.11 -11.61
CA VAL A 140 -18.90 1.14 -11.81
C VAL A 140 -18.31 2.24 -12.68
N VAL A 141 -19.03 2.63 -13.73
CA VAL A 141 -18.52 3.52 -14.79
C VAL A 141 -19.44 4.69 -15.01
N ALA A 142 -18.88 5.90 -15.15
CA ALA A 142 -19.56 7.07 -15.64
C ALA A 142 -19.50 7.14 -17.17
N HIS A 143 -20.64 7.38 -17.81
CA HIS A 143 -20.80 7.43 -19.28
C HIS A 143 -20.92 8.87 -19.83
N GLY A 144 -20.45 9.85 -19.08
CA GLY A 144 -20.46 11.26 -19.45
C GLY A 144 -21.22 12.12 -18.45
N ALA A 145 -21.03 13.44 -18.54
CA ALA A 145 -21.66 14.39 -17.64
C ALA A 145 -23.19 14.31 -17.71
N GLY A 146 -23.84 14.25 -16.54
CA GLY A 146 -25.30 14.19 -16.43
C GLY A 146 -25.94 12.83 -16.74
N LYS A 147 -25.16 11.81 -17.08
CA LYS A 147 -25.65 10.45 -17.23
C LYS A 147 -25.48 9.66 -15.93
N PRO A 148 -26.37 8.71 -15.63
CA PRO A 148 -26.20 7.82 -14.48
C PRO A 148 -24.95 6.95 -14.66
N MET A 149 -24.33 6.60 -13.54
CA MET A 149 -23.31 5.54 -13.50
C MET A 149 -23.98 4.18 -13.62
N THR A 150 -23.28 3.24 -14.25
CA THR A 150 -23.74 1.84 -14.38
C THR A 150 -22.71 0.88 -13.79
N VAL A 151 -23.17 -0.28 -13.38
CA VAL A 151 -22.31 -1.41 -13.08
C VAL A 151 -22.06 -2.14 -14.40
N ASP A 152 -20.85 -2.03 -14.92
CA ASP A 152 -20.50 -2.62 -16.22
C ASP A 152 -19.98 -4.06 -16.10
N LEU A 153 -19.31 -4.36 -14.98
CA LEU A 153 -18.80 -5.69 -14.67
C LEU A 153 -18.98 -5.97 -13.17
N MET A 154 -19.12 -7.25 -12.84
CA MET A 154 -19.10 -7.73 -11.46
C MET A 154 -18.55 -9.15 -11.40
N GLY A 155 -18.04 -9.53 -10.24
CA GLY A 155 -17.50 -10.86 -10.05
C GLY A 155 -16.97 -11.07 -8.64
N SER A 156 -16.11 -12.08 -8.50
CA SER A 156 -15.45 -12.45 -7.24
C SER A 156 -13.94 -12.35 -7.37
N SER A 157 -13.28 -12.15 -6.24
CA SER A 157 -11.82 -12.22 -6.15
C SER A 157 -11.36 -13.06 -4.98
N GLU A 158 -10.19 -13.68 -5.16
CA GLU A 158 -9.44 -14.34 -4.12
C GLU A 158 -8.02 -13.76 -4.14
N ASP A 159 -7.65 -13.08 -3.05
CA ASP A 159 -6.37 -12.42 -2.88
C ASP A 159 -5.54 -13.16 -1.84
N PHE A 160 -4.39 -13.69 -2.23
CA PHE A 160 -3.41 -14.27 -1.33
C PHE A 160 -2.39 -13.20 -0.96
N LEU A 161 -2.34 -12.85 0.32
CA LEU A 161 -1.40 -11.86 0.83
C LEU A 161 -0.32 -12.54 1.66
N THR A 162 0.85 -11.91 1.65
CA THR A 162 1.98 -12.30 2.50
C THR A 162 2.58 -11.08 3.17
N ARG A 163 3.11 -11.27 4.39
CA ARG A 163 3.87 -10.24 5.09
C ARG A 163 5.31 -10.24 4.62
N ARG A 164 5.82 -9.08 4.19
CA ARG A 164 7.23 -8.86 3.82
C ARG A 164 7.69 -7.55 4.47
N ASP A 165 8.76 -7.60 5.23
CA ASP A 165 9.33 -6.43 5.91
C ASP A 165 8.29 -5.63 6.71
N GLY A 166 7.44 -6.35 7.45
CA GLY A 166 6.37 -5.79 8.27
C GLY A 166 5.15 -5.25 7.50
N ARG A 167 5.08 -5.42 6.18
CA ARG A 167 3.96 -4.98 5.34
C ARG A 167 3.23 -6.16 4.70
N TRP A 168 1.91 -6.08 4.68
CA TRP A 168 1.09 -7.01 3.93
C TRP A 168 1.06 -6.62 2.45
N LEU A 169 1.42 -7.56 1.57
CA LEU A 169 1.46 -7.37 0.11
C LEU A 169 0.69 -8.51 -0.57
N ILE A 170 0.07 -8.20 -1.70
CA ILE A 170 -0.62 -9.19 -2.53
C ILE A 170 0.44 -10.00 -3.29
N ARG A 171 0.48 -11.30 -3.02
CA ARG A 171 1.32 -12.27 -3.71
C ARG A 171 0.62 -12.88 -4.92
N GLU A 172 -0.69 -13.10 -4.81
CA GLU A 172 -1.49 -13.61 -5.91
C GLU A 172 -2.90 -13.04 -5.83
N ARG A 173 -3.44 -12.62 -6.95
CA ARG A 173 -4.83 -12.24 -7.10
C ARG A 173 -5.47 -13.04 -8.22
N ARG A 174 -6.59 -13.67 -7.91
CA ARG A 174 -7.47 -14.35 -8.86
C ARG A 174 -8.77 -13.58 -8.95
N VAL A 175 -9.21 -13.28 -10.17
CA VAL A 175 -10.51 -12.66 -10.43
C VAL A 175 -11.32 -13.53 -11.37
N ALA A 176 -12.60 -13.65 -11.05
CA ALA A 176 -13.58 -14.37 -11.86
C ALA A 176 -14.85 -13.51 -12.01
N PRO A 177 -15.56 -13.63 -13.13
CA PRO A 177 -16.89 -13.04 -13.32
C PRO A 177 -17.91 -13.53 -12.30
#